data_5175266e07028fbed1a563b8bb6cf1f1
#
_entry.id   5175266e07028fbed1a563b8bb6cf1f1
#
_cell.length_a   1.000
_cell.length_b   1.000
_cell.length_c   1.000
_cell.angle_alpha   90.00
_cell.angle_beta   90.00
_cell.angle_gamma   90.00
#
_symmetry.space_group_name_H-M   'P 1'
#
loop_
_entity.id
_entity.type
_entity.pdbx_description
1 polymer ?
#
loop_
_entity_poly.entity_id
_entity_poly.type
_entity_poly.pdbx_seq_one_letter_code
_entity_poly.pdbx_strand_id
1 'polypeptide(L)'
;MAEVANTSWYRKGTASPTINSTKVTGVGTNWTTAGINPGATFRIDRQPFAYEIAEVVSDTELRLAAPYYGNSGTGLSYSIDRNFQSTLPSRMSADLASLISIYEQVRDGVYLTIEGKNAYEVAVANGYTGTVAQWLESLKAGGDWSALNTRTEILTYKNAGAHNALYRGKNLGNAFTEAQSAAIRAGTFDDIYPGDYWPITTTYTYYVATGDKTANKAKTYYADVNGTALSTQPEEGADISEAGYYEAVTTTATVNWRVAGLDYYLRAGDNVDLQTHHIVVVPDVNLYTARMNPTNVTTGAYVGSEMYTKNLARAKALVAAAFGANHVLTHREYMQNAVANGRPSGGAWLNSNVELMTEQMVYGGKVFGVASDGGETVPNLYTVSCKQLPLFAYRPDMISNRQWYWLRDVVNGLCFAGVTAHGSADYIYASSSGGGVRPAALIY
;
A
#
# COMPACT_ATOMS: atom_id res chain seq x y z
N MET A 1 -32.29 13.03 28.75
CA MET A 1 -30.88 13.48 28.80
C MET A 1 -30.74 14.55 27.76
N ALA A 2 -30.44 15.80 28.14
CA ALA A 2 -30.30 16.89 27.19
C ALA A 2 -29.00 16.68 26.39
N GLU A 3 -29.12 16.69 25.08
CA GLU A 3 -28.03 16.65 24.11
C GLU A 3 -27.10 17.83 24.36
N VAL A 4 -25.88 17.56 24.83
CA VAL A 4 -24.85 18.60 24.98
C VAL A 4 -24.38 18.93 23.57
N ALA A 5 -24.84 20.01 23.01
CA ALA A 5 -24.36 20.56 21.77
C ALA A 5 -22.83 20.71 21.87
N ASN A 6 -22.11 19.99 21.02
CA ASN A 6 -20.66 20.07 20.92
C ASN A 6 -20.23 21.37 20.24
N THR A 7 -20.35 22.49 21.01
CA THR A 7 -19.94 23.81 20.53
C THR A 7 -18.44 23.97 20.75
N SER A 8 -17.74 24.52 19.75
CA SER A 8 -16.31 24.85 19.81
C SER A 8 -15.97 25.81 20.97
N TRP A 9 -16.97 26.51 21.51
CA TRP A 9 -16.83 27.46 22.61
C TRP A 9 -17.49 26.95 23.89
N TYR A 10 -16.70 26.85 24.95
CA TYR A 10 -17.22 26.54 26.29
C TYR A 10 -17.53 27.81 27.08
N ARG A 11 -18.73 27.90 27.67
CA ARG A 11 -19.26 29.10 28.36
C ARG A 11 -20.04 28.80 29.64
N LYS A 12 -19.90 27.59 30.20
CA LYS A 12 -20.69 27.20 31.38
C LYS A 12 -20.12 27.84 32.62
N GLY A 13 -20.99 28.44 33.47
CA GLY A 13 -20.60 29.11 34.70
C GLY A 13 -20.07 30.52 34.52
N THR A 14 -19.33 31.00 35.49
CA THR A 14 -18.65 32.31 35.49
C THR A 14 -17.20 32.19 35.94
N ALA A 15 -16.33 33.12 35.51
CA ALA A 15 -14.94 33.14 35.88
C ALA A 15 -14.54 34.42 36.62
N SER A 16 -13.58 34.31 37.52
CA SER A 16 -13.08 35.41 38.37
C SER A 16 -11.55 35.52 38.23
N PRO A 17 -11.07 36.23 37.18
CA PRO A 17 -9.63 36.51 37.02
C PRO A 17 -9.20 37.70 37.86
N THR A 18 -7.94 37.72 38.26
CA THR A 18 -7.30 38.83 38.99
C THR A 18 -6.12 39.35 38.16
N ILE A 19 -6.03 40.69 38.05
CA ILE A 19 -4.91 41.34 37.30
C ILE A 19 -3.55 40.92 37.88
N ASN A 20 -2.60 40.70 37.01
CA ASN A 20 -1.24 40.21 37.32
C ASN A 20 -1.19 38.80 37.93
N SER A 21 -2.27 38.05 37.91
CA SER A 21 -2.31 36.64 38.37
C SER A 21 -2.48 35.70 37.17
N THR A 22 -1.86 34.55 37.21
CA THR A 22 -2.13 33.46 36.30
C THR A 22 -3.32 32.60 36.72
N LYS A 23 -3.71 32.69 38.00
CA LYS A 23 -4.82 31.91 38.53
C LYS A 23 -6.18 32.54 38.16
N VAL A 24 -7.09 31.70 37.66
CA VAL A 24 -8.49 32.04 37.42
C VAL A 24 -9.35 31.05 38.19
N THR A 25 -10.30 31.55 38.95
CA THR A 25 -11.28 30.74 39.66
C THR A 25 -12.65 30.80 38.97
N GLY A 26 -13.41 29.73 39.04
CA GLY A 26 -14.73 29.59 38.41
C GLY A 26 -15.83 29.17 39.39
N VAL A 27 -17.07 29.52 39.04
CA VAL A 27 -18.27 29.06 39.76
C VAL A 27 -19.20 28.38 38.76
N GLY A 28 -19.51 27.12 38.99
CA GLY A 28 -20.34 26.28 38.09
C GLY A 28 -19.70 25.96 36.75
N THR A 29 -18.37 26.01 36.70
CA THR A 29 -17.59 25.93 35.43
C THR A 29 -17.37 24.52 34.93
N ASN A 30 -17.11 23.50 35.74
CA ASN A 30 -16.85 22.10 35.33
C ASN A 30 -15.70 21.94 34.30
N TRP A 31 -14.61 22.66 34.42
CA TRP A 31 -13.55 22.71 33.39
C TRP A 31 -12.88 21.38 33.13
N THR A 32 -12.53 20.62 34.16
CA THR A 32 -11.96 19.27 34.03
C THR A 32 -13.01 18.31 33.45
N THR A 33 -14.21 18.27 34.04
CA THR A 33 -15.31 17.39 33.60
C THR A 33 -15.74 17.69 32.15
N ALA A 34 -15.65 18.94 31.73
CA ALA A 34 -15.97 19.35 30.35
C ALA A 34 -14.84 19.12 29.35
N GLY A 35 -13.70 18.58 29.78
CA GLY A 35 -12.58 18.28 28.90
C GLY A 35 -11.87 19.51 28.35
N ILE A 36 -11.75 20.58 29.14
CA ILE A 36 -10.90 21.70 28.79
C ILE A 36 -9.45 21.28 29.00
N ASN A 37 -8.62 21.55 28.02
CA ASN A 37 -7.22 21.14 28.02
C ASN A 37 -6.28 22.33 28.00
N PRO A 38 -5.03 22.19 28.50
CA PRO A 38 -3.95 23.12 28.24
C PRO A 38 -3.81 23.45 26.76
N GLY A 39 -3.45 24.69 26.44
CA GLY A 39 -3.37 25.20 25.07
C GLY A 39 -4.70 25.77 24.54
N ALA A 40 -5.84 25.55 25.21
CA ALA A 40 -7.09 26.21 24.87
C ALA A 40 -7.03 27.73 25.14
N THR A 41 -7.80 28.50 24.42
CA THR A 41 -7.80 29.98 24.55
C THR A 41 -8.93 30.42 25.45
N PHE A 42 -8.58 31.03 26.58
CA PHE A 42 -9.51 31.66 27.53
C PHE A 42 -9.70 33.16 27.24
N ARG A 43 -10.94 33.63 27.30
CA ARG A 43 -11.31 35.07 27.16
C ARG A 43 -12.38 35.44 28.17
N ILE A 44 -12.30 36.64 28.71
CA ILE A 44 -13.42 37.29 29.36
C ILE A 44 -14.22 38.05 28.29
N ASP A 45 -15.53 37.86 28.27
CA ASP A 45 -16.40 38.48 27.27
C ASP A 45 -16.30 40.01 27.35
N ARG A 46 -16.28 40.64 26.19
CA ARG A 46 -16.13 42.10 26.00
C ARG A 46 -14.77 42.70 26.42
N GLN A 47 -13.77 41.86 26.71
CA GLN A 47 -12.36 42.29 26.86
C GLN A 47 -11.53 41.91 25.65
N PRO A 48 -10.58 42.73 25.24
CA PRO A 48 -9.85 42.50 23.98
C PRO A 48 -8.75 41.43 24.09
N PHE A 49 -8.48 40.87 25.28
CA PHE A 49 -7.38 39.98 25.51
C PHE A 49 -7.80 38.51 25.46
N ALA A 50 -6.95 37.70 24.89
CA ALA A 50 -7.06 36.26 24.88
C ALA A 50 -5.81 35.62 25.56
N TYR A 51 -6.00 34.58 26.34
CA TYR A 51 -4.97 33.96 27.15
C TYR A 51 -4.94 32.47 26.87
N GLU A 52 -3.75 31.91 26.70
CA GLU A 52 -3.57 30.49 26.66
C GLU A 52 -3.75 29.88 28.05
N ILE A 53 -4.44 28.76 28.16
CA ILE A 53 -4.55 27.97 29.39
C ILE A 53 -3.31 27.09 29.50
N ALA A 54 -2.48 27.32 30.54
CA ALA A 54 -1.32 26.48 30.81
C ALA A 54 -1.71 25.19 31.53
N GLU A 55 -2.72 25.24 32.42
CA GLU A 55 -3.09 24.10 33.26
C GLU A 55 -4.59 24.21 33.65
N VAL A 56 -5.29 23.09 33.68
CA VAL A 56 -6.62 22.96 34.28
C VAL A 56 -6.47 22.16 35.56
N VAL A 57 -6.50 22.88 36.69
CA VAL A 57 -6.26 22.31 38.03
C VAL A 57 -7.46 21.54 38.55
N SER A 58 -8.69 22.08 38.30
CA SER A 58 -9.94 21.47 38.74
C SER A 58 -11.11 21.99 37.91
N ASP A 59 -12.33 21.55 38.23
CA ASP A 59 -13.57 22.09 37.66
C ASP A 59 -13.79 23.59 37.93
N THR A 60 -13.08 24.14 38.91
CA THR A 60 -13.24 25.52 39.35
C THR A 60 -11.93 26.32 39.42
N GLU A 61 -10.82 25.75 38.96
CA GLU A 61 -9.54 26.45 38.94
C GLU A 61 -8.77 26.10 37.66
N LEU A 62 -8.26 27.12 36.94
CA LEU A 62 -7.31 27.00 35.87
C LEU A 62 -6.17 28.02 36.00
N ARG A 63 -5.04 27.77 35.30
CA ARG A 63 -3.89 28.66 35.22
C ARG A 63 -3.65 29.09 33.79
N LEU A 64 -3.44 30.37 33.59
CA LEU A 64 -3.05 30.96 32.31
C LEU A 64 -1.53 30.86 32.12
N ALA A 65 -1.09 30.77 30.88
CA ALA A 65 0.31 30.75 30.51
C ALA A 65 1.02 32.09 30.75
N ALA A 66 0.25 33.19 30.78
CA ALA A 66 0.73 34.53 31.12
C ALA A 66 -0.18 35.20 32.14
N PRO A 67 0.32 36.14 32.95
CA PRO A 67 -0.50 36.90 33.88
C PRO A 67 -1.67 37.60 33.20
N TYR A 68 -2.82 37.63 33.84
CA TYR A 68 -4.00 38.30 33.31
C TYR A 68 -3.82 39.82 33.36
N TYR A 69 -4.04 40.50 32.24
CA TYR A 69 -3.88 41.98 32.10
C TYR A 69 -5.20 42.72 31.99
N GLY A 70 -6.30 42.01 31.93
CA GLY A 70 -7.62 42.62 31.88
C GLY A 70 -8.10 43.13 33.27
N ASN A 71 -9.28 43.73 33.29
CA ASN A 71 -9.87 44.20 34.58
C ASN A 71 -10.24 43.01 35.48
N SER A 72 -9.75 43.01 36.72
CA SER A 72 -10.18 42.04 37.72
C SER A 72 -11.69 42.10 37.95
N GLY A 73 -12.26 40.95 38.20
CA GLY A 73 -13.71 40.89 38.52
C GLY A 73 -14.12 39.51 38.99
N THR A 74 -15.23 39.42 39.67
CA THR A 74 -15.83 38.18 40.12
C THR A 74 -17.09 37.88 39.31
N GLY A 75 -17.29 36.59 38.99
CA GLY A 75 -18.50 36.15 38.29
C GLY A 75 -18.67 36.70 36.88
N LEU A 76 -17.55 36.92 36.15
CA LEU A 76 -17.58 37.46 34.80
C LEU A 76 -17.96 36.36 33.77
N SER A 77 -18.69 36.77 32.74
CA SER A 77 -18.94 35.94 31.58
C SER A 77 -17.62 35.71 30.81
N TYR A 78 -17.41 34.49 30.37
CA TYR A 78 -16.20 34.09 29.72
C TYR A 78 -16.46 33.07 28.59
N SER A 79 -15.47 32.86 27.75
CA SER A 79 -15.50 31.82 26.76
C SER A 79 -14.13 31.14 26.64
N ILE A 80 -14.13 29.84 26.44
CA ILE A 80 -12.93 29.06 26.14
C ILE A 80 -13.10 28.44 24.76
N ASP A 81 -12.18 28.75 23.84
CA ASP A 81 -12.10 28.12 22.53
C ASP A 81 -11.42 26.75 22.64
N ARG A 82 -12.17 25.70 22.27
CA ARG A 82 -11.69 24.32 22.29
C ARG A 82 -11.00 23.90 20.97
N ASN A 83 -11.09 24.73 19.94
CA ASN A 83 -10.56 24.44 18.62
C ASN A 83 -9.05 24.69 18.51
N PHE A 84 -8.36 24.94 19.62
CA PHE A 84 -6.92 25.10 19.54
C PHE A 84 -6.29 23.77 19.17
N GLN A 85 -5.80 23.71 17.95
CA GLN A 85 -5.17 22.57 17.35
C GLN A 85 -3.74 22.38 17.90
N SER A 86 -3.59 21.62 18.97
CA SER A 86 -2.52 20.63 18.91
C SER A 86 -2.98 19.63 17.85
N THR A 87 -2.21 19.49 16.79
CA THR A 87 -2.61 18.75 15.60
C THR A 87 -3.30 17.44 15.96
N LEU A 88 -4.49 17.19 15.41
CA LEU A 88 -5.27 15.97 15.61
C LEU A 88 -4.42 14.70 15.64
N PRO A 89 -3.37 14.55 14.76
CA PRO A 89 -2.41 13.47 14.83
C PRO A 89 -1.62 13.34 16.15
N SER A 90 -1.19 14.43 16.77
CA SER A 90 -0.40 14.36 18.02
C SER A 90 -1.24 13.93 19.22
N ARG A 91 -2.51 14.35 19.26
CA ARG A 91 -3.46 13.92 20.31
C ARG A 91 -3.88 12.47 20.10
N MET A 92 -4.19 12.08 18.88
CA MET A 92 -4.47 10.67 18.54
C MET A 92 -3.29 9.76 18.84
N SER A 93 -2.05 10.21 18.59
CA SER A 93 -0.85 9.44 18.91
C SER A 93 -0.65 9.29 20.42
N ALA A 94 -0.91 10.34 21.21
CA ALA A 94 -0.81 10.28 22.67
C ALA A 94 -1.92 9.43 23.29
N ASP A 95 -3.16 9.55 22.80
CA ASP A 95 -4.30 8.74 23.23
C ASP A 95 -4.09 7.26 22.84
N LEU A 96 -3.55 7.00 21.65
CA LEU A 96 -3.23 5.66 21.18
C LEU A 96 -2.07 5.04 22.00
N ALA A 97 -1.03 5.80 22.30
CA ALA A 97 0.08 5.34 23.16
C ALA A 97 -0.40 5.02 24.57
N SER A 98 -1.31 5.83 25.11
CA SER A 98 -1.96 5.57 26.40
C SER A 98 -2.82 4.30 26.38
N LEU A 99 -3.59 4.09 25.31
CA LEU A 99 -4.43 2.90 25.14
C LEU A 99 -3.58 1.63 24.97
N ILE A 100 -2.50 1.71 24.21
CA ILE A 100 -1.53 0.60 24.04
C ILE A 100 -0.88 0.27 25.37
N SER A 101 -0.46 1.27 26.14
CA SER A 101 0.12 1.06 27.47
C SER A 101 -0.85 0.37 28.44
N ILE A 102 -2.12 0.78 28.43
CA ILE A 102 -3.19 0.13 29.23
C ILE A 102 -3.41 -1.31 28.75
N TYR A 103 -3.45 -1.55 27.44
CA TYR A 103 -3.61 -2.89 26.87
C TYR A 103 -2.42 -3.81 27.22
N GLU A 104 -1.19 -3.29 27.13
CA GLU A 104 0.03 -4.04 27.51
C GLU A 104 0.02 -4.37 29.00
N GLN A 105 -0.39 -3.45 29.87
CA GLN A 105 -0.55 -3.70 31.30
C GLN A 105 -1.60 -4.77 31.58
N VAL A 106 -2.72 -4.78 30.85
CA VAL A 106 -3.77 -5.81 30.98
C VAL A 106 -3.26 -7.16 30.44
N ARG A 107 -2.58 -7.17 29.29
CA ARG A 107 -1.99 -8.38 28.68
C ARG A 107 -0.93 -9.00 29.59
N ASP A 108 -0.09 -8.20 30.21
CA ASP A 108 1.03 -8.63 31.05
C ASP A 108 0.59 -8.94 32.50
N GLY A 109 -0.73 -8.92 32.77
CA GLY A 109 -1.29 -9.30 34.08
C GLY A 109 -1.16 -8.21 35.15
N VAL A 110 -0.83 -6.97 34.75
CA VAL A 110 -0.87 -5.82 35.67
C VAL A 110 -2.32 -5.36 35.78
N TYR A 111 -2.99 -5.79 36.85
CA TYR A 111 -4.35 -5.39 37.15
C TYR A 111 -4.40 -3.94 37.61
N LEU A 112 -5.32 -3.15 37.03
CA LEU A 112 -5.68 -1.85 37.59
C LEU A 112 -6.25 -2.05 38.99
N THR A 113 -5.51 -1.70 40.02
CA THR A 113 -5.99 -1.72 41.41
C THR A 113 -6.71 -0.42 41.72
N ILE A 114 -7.98 -0.48 41.98
CA ILE A 114 -8.74 0.61 42.62
C ILE A 114 -8.68 0.34 44.10
N GLU A 115 -8.05 1.24 44.87
CA GLU A 115 -7.92 1.14 46.35
C GLU A 115 -7.27 -0.18 46.82
N GLY A 116 -6.26 -0.68 46.12
CA GLY A 116 -5.57 -1.92 46.49
C GLY A 116 -6.32 -3.21 46.18
N LYS A 117 -7.46 -3.15 45.50
CA LYS A 117 -8.23 -4.30 45.05
C LYS A 117 -8.07 -4.52 43.56
N ASN A 118 -7.93 -5.76 43.12
CA ASN A 118 -8.00 -6.07 41.69
C ASN A 118 -9.44 -5.94 41.15
N ALA A 119 -9.59 -5.90 39.82
CA ALA A 119 -10.89 -5.67 39.20
C ALA A 119 -11.93 -6.75 39.54
N TYR A 120 -11.51 -7.99 39.79
CA TYR A 120 -12.40 -9.05 40.27
C TYR A 120 -12.88 -8.81 41.71
N GLU A 121 -11.99 -8.39 42.62
CA GLU A 121 -12.33 -8.04 44.01
C GLU A 121 -13.28 -6.85 44.08
N VAL A 122 -13.13 -5.90 43.17
CA VAL A 122 -14.09 -4.79 43.00
C VAL A 122 -15.45 -5.32 42.51
N ALA A 123 -15.47 -6.26 41.56
CA ALA A 123 -16.71 -6.89 41.10
C ALA A 123 -17.42 -7.66 42.24
N VAL A 124 -16.66 -8.42 43.05
CA VAL A 124 -17.18 -9.14 44.23
C VAL A 124 -17.71 -8.16 45.26
N ALA A 125 -17.01 -7.09 45.54
CA ALA A 125 -17.48 -6.05 46.45
C ALA A 125 -18.79 -5.36 45.98
N ASN A 126 -19.06 -5.38 44.67
CA ASN A 126 -20.30 -4.89 44.07
C ASN A 126 -21.34 -5.99 43.77
N GLY A 127 -21.21 -7.16 44.40
CA GLY A 127 -22.25 -8.19 44.39
C GLY A 127 -22.03 -9.33 43.40
N TYR A 128 -20.87 -9.42 42.75
CA TYR A 128 -20.56 -10.58 41.92
C TYR A 128 -20.21 -11.81 42.80
N THR A 129 -20.83 -12.97 42.53
CA THR A 129 -20.72 -14.20 43.38
C THR A 129 -20.01 -15.37 42.72
N GLY A 130 -19.54 -15.20 41.46
CA GLY A 130 -18.84 -16.25 40.71
C GLY A 130 -17.35 -16.31 41.01
N THR A 131 -16.66 -17.30 40.45
CA THR A 131 -15.19 -17.43 40.48
C THR A 131 -14.53 -16.42 39.52
N VAL A 132 -13.21 -16.23 39.66
CA VAL A 132 -12.42 -15.41 38.72
C VAL A 132 -12.62 -15.86 37.25
N ALA A 133 -12.62 -17.19 37.02
CA ALA A 133 -12.83 -17.75 35.68
C ALA A 133 -14.24 -17.43 35.14
N GLN A 134 -15.25 -17.54 35.99
CA GLN A 134 -16.63 -17.15 35.61
C GLN A 134 -16.79 -15.66 35.39
N TRP A 135 -16.10 -14.85 36.18
CA TRP A 135 -16.08 -13.39 35.99
C TRP A 135 -15.41 -13.00 34.65
N LEU A 136 -14.25 -13.59 34.34
CA LEU A 136 -13.58 -13.39 33.06
C LEU A 136 -14.45 -13.86 31.88
N GLU A 137 -15.19 -14.96 32.04
CA GLU A 137 -16.11 -15.44 31.01
C GLU A 137 -17.35 -14.54 30.90
N SER A 138 -17.85 -13.97 32.01
CA SER A 138 -18.95 -13.01 31.99
C SER A 138 -18.56 -11.69 31.31
N LEU A 139 -17.29 -11.28 31.41
CA LEU A 139 -16.77 -10.12 30.66
C LEU A 139 -16.74 -10.39 29.15
N LYS A 140 -16.48 -11.63 28.76
CA LYS A 140 -16.57 -12.04 27.34
C LYS A 140 -18.03 -12.14 26.87
N ALA A 141 -18.95 -12.62 27.71
CA ALA A 141 -20.34 -12.86 27.38
C ALA A 141 -21.26 -11.62 27.52
N GLY A 142 -20.91 -10.67 28.37
CA GLY A 142 -21.78 -9.55 28.77
C GLY A 142 -21.57 -8.22 28.04
N GLY A 143 -20.56 -8.13 27.21
CA GLY A 143 -20.32 -6.96 26.35
C GLY A 143 -20.61 -7.28 24.90
N ASP A 144 -21.40 -6.47 24.24
CA ASP A 144 -21.38 -6.45 22.77
C ASP A 144 -20.02 -5.90 22.33
N TRP A 145 -19.02 -6.80 22.36
CA TRP A 145 -17.66 -6.50 21.91
C TRP A 145 -17.58 -6.37 20.39
N SER A 146 -18.70 -6.58 19.65
CA SER A 146 -18.71 -6.49 18.19
C SER A 146 -18.32 -5.08 17.75
N ALA A 147 -18.84 -4.05 18.41
CA ALA A 147 -18.46 -2.66 18.13
C ALA A 147 -17.01 -2.35 18.53
N LEU A 148 -16.50 -2.96 19.61
CA LEU A 148 -15.10 -2.80 20.04
C LEU A 148 -14.18 -3.61 19.15
N ASN A 149 -14.53 -4.84 18.79
CA ASN A 149 -13.80 -5.66 17.83
C ASN A 149 -13.80 -4.98 16.44
N THR A 150 -14.93 -4.47 15.98
CA THR A 150 -15.00 -3.69 14.73
C THR A 150 -14.13 -2.44 14.81
N ARG A 151 -14.12 -1.72 15.94
CA ARG A 151 -13.21 -0.59 16.15
C ARG A 151 -11.75 -1.02 16.23
N THR A 152 -11.45 -2.12 16.87
CA THR A 152 -10.11 -2.68 16.96
C THR A 152 -9.65 -3.21 15.60
N GLU A 153 -10.52 -3.85 14.84
CA GLU A 153 -10.27 -4.26 13.46
C GLU A 153 -10.06 -3.05 12.54
N ILE A 154 -10.86 -1.99 12.68
CA ILE A 154 -10.66 -0.73 11.98
C ILE A 154 -9.34 -0.06 12.38
N LEU A 155 -8.96 -0.08 13.66
CA LEU A 155 -7.72 0.51 14.17
C LEU A 155 -6.47 -0.34 13.87
N THR A 156 -6.60 -1.65 13.77
CA THR A 156 -5.51 -2.55 13.38
C THR A 156 -5.38 -2.70 11.87
N TYR A 157 -6.36 -2.22 11.11
CA TYR A 157 -6.34 -2.13 9.64
C TYR A 157 -5.68 -3.33 8.94
N LYS A 158 -6.22 -4.52 9.19
CA LYS A 158 -5.75 -5.73 8.52
C LYS A 158 -6.50 -5.93 7.20
N ASN A 159 -6.33 -5.01 6.27
CA ASN A 159 -6.89 -5.12 4.93
C ASN A 159 -6.07 -4.31 3.91
N ALA A 160 -6.22 -4.66 2.64
CA ALA A 160 -5.48 -4.02 1.56
C ALA A 160 -5.68 -2.50 1.49
N GLY A 161 -6.87 -1.99 1.76
CA GLY A 161 -7.16 -0.55 1.66
C GLY A 161 -6.34 0.28 2.64
N ALA A 162 -6.26 -0.17 3.87
CA ALA A 162 -5.49 0.51 4.91
C ALA A 162 -3.98 0.37 4.70
N HIS A 163 -3.51 -0.83 4.36
CA HIS A 163 -2.10 -1.05 4.07
C HIS A 163 -1.65 -0.24 2.84
N ASN A 164 -2.48 -0.12 1.80
CA ASN A 164 -2.20 0.71 0.64
C ASN A 164 -2.14 2.21 0.94
N ALA A 165 -2.64 2.67 2.08
CA ALA A 165 -2.59 4.07 2.48
C ALA A 165 -1.27 4.46 3.16
N LEU A 166 -0.35 3.52 3.37
CA LEU A 166 0.90 3.72 4.10
C LEU A 166 2.11 3.21 3.33
N TYR A 167 3.13 4.05 3.14
CA TYR A 167 4.45 3.63 2.66
C TYR A 167 5.36 3.31 3.84
N ARG A 168 6.06 2.16 3.82
CA ARG A 168 6.96 1.78 4.92
C ARG A 168 8.42 1.55 4.47
N GLY A 169 8.69 0.66 3.54
CA GLY A 169 10.04 0.39 3.03
C GLY A 169 10.88 -0.56 3.89
N LYS A 170 10.25 -1.47 4.62
CA LYS A 170 10.92 -2.47 5.47
C LYS A 170 11.48 -3.62 4.63
N ASN A 171 12.65 -4.14 5.03
CA ASN A 171 13.15 -5.41 4.53
C ASN A 171 12.35 -6.57 5.19
N LEU A 172 11.68 -7.37 4.35
CA LEU A 172 10.82 -8.49 4.76
C LEU A 172 11.55 -9.84 4.86
N GLY A 173 12.85 -9.85 4.72
CA GLY A 173 13.68 -11.06 4.68
C GLY A 173 14.26 -11.33 3.29
N ASN A 174 15.11 -12.34 3.20
CA ASN A 174 15.80 -12.74 1.98
C ASN A 174 15.09 -13.87 1.20
N ALA A 175 13.91 -14.25 1.66
CA ALA A 175 13.03 -15.23 1.03
C ALA A 175 11.58 -14.90 1.30
N PHE A 176 10.69 -15.23 0.37
CA PHE A 176 9.25 -15.22 0.56
C PHE A 176 8.85 -16.47 1.37
N THR A 177 8.02 -16.30 2.40
CA THR A 177 7.69 -17.38 3.34
C THR A 177 6.22 -17.78 3.24
N GLU A 178 5.90 -19.03 3.64
CA GLU A 178 4.51 -19.51 3.70
C GLU A 178 3.66 -18.69 4.68
N ALA A 179 4.24 -18.15 5.75
CA ALA A 179 3.52 -17.27 6.68
C ALA A 179 3.10 -15.96 6.00
N GLN A 180 3.98 -15.38 5.18
CA GLN A 180 3.65 -14.19 4.39
C GLN A 180 2.60 -14.50 3.32
N SER A 181 2.72 -15.65 2.63
CA SER A 181 1.70 -16.12 1.68
C SER A 181 0.35 -16.31 2.37
N ALA A 182 0.32 -16.94 3.56
CA ALA A 182 -0.92 -17.13 4.32
C ALA A 182 -1.57 -15.79 4.72
N ALA A 183 -0.79 -14.81 5.16
CA ALA A 183 -1.28 -13.48 5.49
C ALA A 183 -1.86 -12.74 4.26
N ILE A 184 -1.22 -12.89 3.10
CA ILE A 184 -1.72 -12.33 1.84
C ILE A 184 -3.04 -13.01 1.47
N ARG A 185 -3.09 -14.34 1.42
CA ARG A 185 -4.30 -15.11 1.05
C ARG A 185 -5.48 -14.85 1.98
N ALA A 186 -5.21 -14.61 3.26
CA ALA A 186 -6.24 -14.23 4.22
C ALA A 186 -6.74 -12.79 4.04
N GLY A 187 -6.08 -11.97 3.23
CA GLY A 187 -6.41 -10.54 3.05
C GLY A 187 -6.07 -9.68 4.27
N THR A 188 -5.32 -10.22 5.23
CA THR A 188 -4.86 -9.47 6.41
C THR A 188 -3.59 -8.70 6.15
N PHE A 189 -2.73 -9.20 5.25
CA PHE A 189 -1.43 -8.60 4.87
C PHE A 189 -0.54 -8.28 6.07
N ASP A 190 -0.59 -9.12 7.10
CA ASP A 190 0.14 -8.90 8.35
C ASP A 190 1.61 -8.56 8.07
N ASP A 191 2.03 -7.37 8.53
CA ASP A 191 3.37 -6.82 8.38
C ASP A 191 3.88 -6.70 6.92
N ILE A 192 2.96 -6.46 5.95
CA ILE A 192 3.29 -6.20 4.53
C ILE A 192 2.64 -4.89 4.08
N TYR A 193 3.44 -3.93 3.60
CA TYR A 193 2.98 -2.60 3.18
C TYR A 193 3.64 -2.18 1.86
N PRO A 194 3.04 -1.26 1.09
CA PRO A 194 3.70 -0.63 -0.04
C PRO A 194 5.09 -0.10 0.32
N GLY A 195 6.05 -0.36 -0.54
CA GLY A 195 7.44 0.00 -0.32
C GLY A 195 8.30 -1.03 0.40
N ASP A 196 7.71 -1.97 1.14
CA ASP A 196 8.47 -3.08 1.71
C ASP A 196 9.08 -3.95 0.62
N TYR A 197 10.16 -4.68 0.94
CA TYR A 197 10.86 -5.41 -0.09
C TYR A 197 11.56 -6.68 0.43
N TRP A 198 11.77 -7.61 -0.49
CA TRP A 198 12.58 -8.79 -0.31
C TRP A 198 13.84 -8.70 -1.18
N PRO A 199 15.07 -8.71 -0.61
CA PRO A 199 16.33 -8.89 -1.36
C PRO A 199 16.56 -10.38 -1.62
N ILE A 200 15.90 -10.94 -2.63
CA ILE A 200 16.00 -12.36 -2.95
C ILE A 200 17.16 -12.63 -3.89
N THR A 201 18.05 -13.55 -3.49
CA THR A 201 19.07 -14.14 -4.35
C THR A 201 18.58 -15.48 -4.85
N THR A 202 18.45 -15.64 -6.16
CA THR A 202 17.97 -16.89 -6.75
C THR A 202 18.75 -17.28 -8.01
N THR A 203 18.89 -18.58 -8.19
CA THR A 203 19.42 -19.18 -9.44
C THR A 203 18.23 -19.62 -10.27
N TYR A 204 18.21 -19.21 -11.54
CA TYR A 204 17.12 -19.52 -12.45
C TYR A 204 17.66 -19.86 -13.85
N THR A 205 16.88 -20.62 -14.59
CA THR A 205 17.16 -20.98 -15.97
C THR A 205 16.17 -20.30 -16.89
N TYR A 206 16.65 -19.74 -17.98
CA TYR A 206 15.85 -19.19 -19.05
C TYR A 206 16.43 -19.64 -20.42
N TYR A 207 15.69 -19.45 -21.50
CA TYR A 207 16.04 -19.97 -22.80
C TYR A 207 16.21 -18.83 -23.80
N VAL A 208 17.30 -18.88 -24.55
CA VAL A 208 17.67 -17.90 -25.57
C VAL A 208 17.82 -18.57 -26.91
N ALA A 209 17.50 -17.87 -27.99
CA ALA A 209 17.77 -18.39 -29.33
C ALA A 209 19.25 -18.65 -29.48
N THR A 210 19.62 -19.83 -30.01
CA THR A 210 21.01 -20.16 -30.23
C THR A 210 21.63 -19.23 -31.28
N GLY A 211 22.84 -18.76 -31.01
CA GLY A 211 23.66 -18.06 -31.97
C GLY A 211 24.54 -19.00 -32.84
N ASP A 212 24.58 -20.28 -32.47
CA ASP A 212 25.35 -21.28 -33.19
C ASP A 212 24.62 -21.65 -34.48
N LYS A 213 25.39 -21.88 -35.52
CA LYS A 213 24.87 -22.31 -36.82
C LYS A 213 24.96 -23.83 -37.01
N THR A 214 25.76 -24.50 -36.16
CA THR A 214 26.01 -25.92 -36.25
C THR A 214 25.71 -26.58 -34.91
N ALA A 215 24.98 -27.68 -34.93
CA ALA A 215 24.61 -28.42 -33.74
C ALA A 215 25.86 -29.04 -33.06
N ASN A 216 25.85 -29.00 -31.73
CA ASN A 216 26.89 -29.53 -30.88
C ASN A 216 26.26 -30.55 -29.91
N LYS A 217 26.77 -31.80 -29.93
CA LYS A 217 26.26 -32.89 -29.10
C LYS A 217 26.41 -32.67 -27.59
N ALA A 218 27.32 -31.75 -27.18
CA ALA A 218 27.47 -31.39 -25.78
C ALA A 218 26.37 -30.42 -25.29
N LYS A 219 25.58 -29.87 -26.19
CA LYS A 219 24.46 -28.91 -25.87
C LYS A 219 23.13 -29.60 -26.02
N THR A 220 22.18 -29.17 -25.21
CA THR A 220 20.77 -29.51 -25.34
C THR A 220 20.01 -28.30 -25.91
N TYR A 221 19.25 -28.55 -26.95
CA TYR A 221 18.47 -27.56 -27.65
C TYR A 221 16.98 -27.70 -27.31
N TYR A 222 16.24 -26.59 -27.39
CA TYR A 222 14.84 -26.49 -27.07
C TYR A 222 14.06 -25.83 -28.20
N ALA A 223 12.76 -26.04 -28.26
CA ALA A 223 11.91 -25.53 -29.34
C ALA A 223 11.51 -24.06 -29.16
N ASP A 224 11.51 -23.55 -27.93
CA ASP A 224 11.03 -22.20 -27.62
C ASP A 224 11.67 -21.62 -26.36
N VAL A 225 11.29 -20.38 -26.06
CA VAL A 225 11.71 -19.62 -24.87
C VAL A 225 11.20 -20.18 -23.55
N ASN A 226 10.28 -21.13 -23.56
CA ASN A 226 9.71 -21.75 -22.36
C ASN A 226 10.44 -23.05 -22.02
N GLY A 227 11.41 -23.46 -22.82
CA GLY A 227 12.18 -24.69 -22.60
C GLY A 227 11.42 -25.95 -23.01
N THR A 228 10.57 -25.84 -24.01
CA THR A 228 9.86 -26.99 -24.55
C THR A 228 10.88 -27.97 -25.12
N ALA A 229 10.92 -29.18 -24.58
CA ALA A 229 11.84 -30.23 -25.05
C ALA A 229 11.55 -30.61 -26.51
N LEU A 230 12.59 -30.76 -27.29
CA LEU A 230 12.50 -31.33 -28.63
C LEU A 230 12.22 -32.83 -28.55
N SER A 231 11.38 -33.34 -29.46
CA SER A 231 11.19 -34.79 -29.60
C SER A 231 12.45 -35.52 -30.04
N THR A 232 13.31 -34.82 -30.79
CA THR A 232 14.60 -35.32 -31.26
C THR A 232 15.61 -34.18 -31.27
N GLN A 233 16.75 -34.37 -30.65
CA GLN A 233 17.85 -33.40 -30.67
C GLN A 233 18.50 -33.39 -32.05
N PRO A 234 19.01 -32.24 -32.54
CA PRO A 234 19.74 -32.19 -33.80
C PRO A 234 21.02 -33.05 -33.72
N GLU A 235 21.33 -33.71 -34.83
CA GLU A 235 22.54 -34.49 -34.94
C GLU A 235 23.80 -33.62 -34.89
N GLU A 236 24.90 -34.16 -34.40
CA GLU A 236 26.19 -33.47 -34.36
C GLU A 236 26.58 -32.95 -35.74
N GLY A 237 26.89 -31.66 -35.84
CA GLY A 237 27.28 -31.02 -37.09
C GLY A 237 26.11 -30.62 -38.00
N ALA A 238 24.86 -30.85 -37.63
CA ALA A 238 23.70 -30.40 -38.40
C ALA A 238 23.64 -28.86 -38.47
N ASP A 239 23.23 -28.30 -39.61
CA ASP A 239 22.95 -26.88 -39.74
C ASP A 239 21.64 -26.55 -39.05
N ILE A 240 21.72 -25.71 -38.01
CA ILE A 240 20.59 -25.28 -37.17
C ILE A 240 20.31 -23.79 -37.31
N SER A 241 20.99 -23.08 -38.21
CA SER A 241 20.93 -21.62 -38.34
C SER A 241 19.53 -21.06 -38.63
N GLU A 242 18.69 -21.84 -39.32
CA GLU A 242 17.32 -21.44 -39.70
C GLU A 242 16.23 -22.09 -38.81
N ALA A 243 16.60 -23.07 -38.01
CA ALA A 243 15.62 -23.90 -37.29
C ALA A 243 15.03 -23.27 -36.02
N GLY A 244 15.56 -22.13 -35.57
CA GLY A 244 15.01 -21.39 -34.41
C GLY A 244 15.15 -22.10 -33.07
N TYR A 245 16.23 -22.85 -32.88
CA TYR A 245 16.51 -23.53 -31.61
C TYR A 245 16.89 -22.57 -30.47
N TYR A 246 16.62 -23.03 -29.25
CA TYR A 246 16.95 -22.32 -28.02
C TYR A 246 17.88 -23.13 -27.13
N GLU A 247 18.73 -22.43 -26.36
CA GLU A 247 19.65 -23.01 -25.40
C GLU A 247 19.31 -22.53 -24.00
N ALA A 248 19.47 -23.40 -23.00
CA ALA A 248 19.26 -23.06 -21.60
C ALA A 248 20.44 -22.22 -21.06
N VAL A 249 20.16 -21.14 -20.41
CA VAL A 249 21.11 -20.31 -19.68
C VAL A 249 20.72 -20.27 -18.21
N THR A 250 21.61 -20.78 -17.34
CA THR A 250 21.42 -20.72 -15.90
C THR A 250 22.27 -19.60 -15.32
N THR A 251 21.66 -18.75 -14.50
CA THR A 251 22.32 -17.61 -13.87
C THR A 251 21.77 -17.36 -12.48
N THR A 252 22.54 -16.63 -11.67
CA THR A 252 22.12 -16.19 -10.34
C THR A 252 21.94 -14.68 -10.34
N ALA A 253 20.85 -14.19 -9.75
CA ALA A 253 20.58 -12.78 -9.59
C ALA A 253 20.11 -12.48 -8.17
N THR A 254 20.49 -11.31 -7.64
CA THR A 254 19.92 -10.73 -6.42
C THR A 254 19.06 -9.55 -6.83
N VAL A 255 17.78 -9.61 -6.49
CA VAL A 255 16.80 -8.57 -6.85
C VAL A 255 16.05 -8.14 -5.61
N ASN A 256 15.96 -6.82 -5.39
CA ASN A 256 15.03 -6.25 -4.42
C ASN A 256 13.62 -6.21 -5.06
N TRP A 257 12.76 -7.10 -4.62
CA TRP A 257 11.37 -7.14 -5.04
C TRP A 257 10.53 -6.29 -4.10
N ARG A 258 10.00 -5.21 -4.60
CA ARG A 258 9.29 -4.21 -3.80
C ARG A 258 7.78 -4.35 -3.95
N VAL A 259 7.07 -4.32 -2.82
CA VAL A 259 5.61 -4.29 -2.78
C VAL A 259 5.14 -2.96 -3.37
N ALA A 260 4.46 -3.03 -4.51
CA ALA A 260 3.94 -1.86 -5.21
C ALA A 260 2.48 -1.54 -4.85
N GLY A 261 1.73 -2.53 -4.43
CA GLY A 261 0.35 -2.38 -3.98
C GLY A 261 -0.25 -3.72 -3.57
N LEU A 262 -1.34 -3.67 -2.83
CA LEU A 262 -2.08 -4.81 -2.34
C LEU A 262 -3.46 -4.83 -3.01
N ASP A 263 -3.93 -6.03 -3.40
CA ASP A 263 -5.25 -6.25 -4.01
C ASP A 263 -5.54 -5.37 -5.24
N TYR A 264 -4.49 -5.07 -6.01
CA TYR A 264 -4.61 -4.14 -7.14
C TYR A 264 -5.60 -4.64 -8.20
N TYR A 265 -5.64 -5.94 -8.46
CA TYR A 265 -6.54 -6.59 -9.42
C TYR A 265 -7.75 -7.28 -8.76
N LEU A 266 -7.94 -7.13 -7.44
CA LEU A 266 -9.06 -7.78 -6.76
C LEU A 266 -10.39 -7.29 -7.36
N ARG A 267 -11.27 -8.23 -7.66
CA ARG A 267 -12.57 -8.01 -8.33
C ARG A 267 -12.48 -7.46 -9.76
N ALA A 268 -11.32 -7.66 -10.41
CA ALA A 268 -11.18 -7.39 -11.85
C ALA A 268 -11.21 -8.71 -12.63
N GLY A 269 -11.75 -8.70 -13.83
CA GLY A 269 -11.87 -9.85 -14.72
C GLY A 269 -13.00 -9.71 -15.73
N ASP A 270 -13.13 -10.69 -16.62
CA ASP A 270 -14.13 -10.70 -17.70
C ASP A 270 -15.39 -11.55 -17.38
N ASN A 271 -15.23 -12.71 -16.76
CA ASN A 271 -16.33 -13.64 -16.48
C ASN A 271 -16.45 -13.98 -14.98
N VAL A 272 -15.32 -14.03 -14.30
CA VAL A 272 -15.22 -14.27 -12.86
C VAL A 272 -14.23 -13.27 -12.31
N ASP A 273 -14.72 -12.42 -11.43
CA ASP A 273 -13.87 -11.46 -10.74
C ASP A 273 -12.80 -12.20 -9.95
N LEU A 274 -11.58 -11.69 -9.98
CA LEU A 274 -10.50 -12.21 -9.15
C LEU A 274 -10.86 -12.06 -7.68
N GLN A 275 -11.01 -13.17 -6.96
CA GLN A 275 -11.33 -13.19 -5.54
C GLN A 275 -10.10 -13.41 -4.65
N THR A 276 -8.95 -13.80 -5.24
CA THR A 276 -7.73 -14.11 -4.51
C THR A 276 -7.00 -12.84 -4.09
N HIS A 277 -6.80 -12.68 -2.79
CA HIS A 277 -5.97 -11.63 -2.26
C HIS A 277 -4.52 -11.78 -2.73
N HIS A 278 -3.87 -10.67 -3.06
CA HIS A 278 -2.53 -10.69 -3.63
C HIS A 278 -1.79 -9.36 -3.39
N ILE A 279 -0.49 -9.41 -3.58
CA ILE A 279 0.35 -8.22 -3.68
C ILE A 279 0.89 -8.07 -5.11
N VAL A 280 1.12 -6.85 -5.52
CA VAL A 280 1.89 -6.55 -6.74
C VAL A 280 3.33 -6.25 -6.33
N VAL A 281 4.28 -6.96 -6.92
CA VAL A 281 5.71 -6.70 -6.72
C VAL A 281 6.33 -6.15 -7.99
N VAL A 282 7.29 -5.22 -7.82
CA VAL A 282 8.12 -4.67 -8.89
C VAL A 282 9.59 -4.72 -8.48
N PRO A 283 10.54 -4.98 -9.40
CA PRO A 283 11.96 -4.91 -9.05
C PRO A 283 12.41 -3.45 -8.92
N ASP A 284 13.39 -3.18 -8.04
CA ASP A 284 13.98 -1.85 -7.90
C ASP A 284 14.82 -1.44 -9.13
N VAL A 285 15.30 -2.43 -9.89
CA VAL A 285 16.14 -2.24 -11.06
C VAL A 285 15.53 -2.92 -12.29
N ASN A 286 16.04 -2.58 -13.48
CA ASN A 286 15.76 -3.38 -14.67
C ASN A 286 16.39 -4.76 -14.52
N LEU A 287 15.63 -5.81 -14.77
CA LEU A 287 16.12 -7.18 -14.67
C LEU A 287 17.15 -7.51 -15.77
N TYR A 288 16.91 -6.98 -16.94
CA TYR A 288 17.75 -7.04 -18.13
C TYR A 288 17.26 -6.02 -19.16
N THR A 289 17.91 -5.94 -20.33
CA THR A 289 17.45 -5.13 -21.45
C THR A 289 16.96 -6.02 -22.59
N ALA A 290 15.90 -5.59 -23.27
CA ALA A 290 15.35 -6.25 -24.45
C ALA A 290 14.57 -5.25 -25.30
N ARG A 291 14.36 -5.54 -26.57
CA ARG A 291 13.51 -4.74 -27.47
C ARG A 291 12.04 -5.16 -27.38
N MET A 292 11.13 -4.27 -27.76
CA MET A 292 9.73 -4.63 -27.91
C MET A 292 9.48 -5.47 -29.16
N ASN A 293 10.09 -5.09 -30.30
CA ASN A 293 9.98 -5.77 -31.59
C ASN A 293 11.29 -5.75 -32.36
N PRO A 294 11.49 -6.64 -33.33
CA PRO A 294 12.70 -6.66 -34.17
C PRO A 294 12.85 -5.39 -35.02
N THR A 295 11.75 -4.76 -35.38
CA THR A 295 11.67 -3.52 -36.16
C THR A 295 10.76 -2.50 -35.48
N ASN A 296 10.79 -1.26 -35.97
CA ASN A 296 9.94 -0.19 -35.43
C ASN A 296 8.48 -0.34 -35.91
N VAL A 297 7.78 -1.34 -35.39
CA VAL A 297 6.37 -1.61 -35.67
C VAL A 297 5.64 -1.93 -34.38
N THR A 298 4.35 -1.58 -34.30
CA THR A 298 3.48 -1.83 -33.16
C THR A 298 2.21 -2.58 -33.56
N THR A 299 2.16 -3.16 -34.77
CA THR A 299 0.95 -3.71 -35.39
C THR A 299 0.16 -4.69 -34.53
N GLY A 300 0.84 -5.57 -33.78
CA GLY A 300 0.22 -6.51 -32.85
C GLY A 300 0.01 -5.94 -31.45
N ALA A 301 0.20 -4.63 -31.27
CA ALA A 301 0.24 -3.97 -29.96
C ALA A 301 1.17 -4.71 -29.00
N TYR A 302 0.86 -4.70 -27.68
CA TYR A 302 1.70 -5.37 -26.69
C TYR A 302 1.69 -6.89 -26.83
N VAL A 303 0.50 -7.48 -26.98
CA VAL A 303 0.32 -8.95 -27.05
C VAL A 303 1.04 -9.57 -28.24
N GLY A 304 1.06 -8.86 -29.39
CA GLY A 304 1.77 -9.32 -30.59
C GLY A 304 3.25 -8.98 -30.62
N SER A 305 3.79 -8.34 -29.59
CA SER A 305 5.20 -7.94 -29.53
C SER A 305 6.13 -9.11 -29.22
N GLU A 306 7.40 -9.01 -29.66
CA GLU A 306 8.45 -9.96 -29.27
C GLU A 306 8.70 -9.93 -27.76
N MET A 307 8.49 -8.76 -27.12
CA MET A 307 8.58 -8.62 -25.66
C MET A 307 7.61 -9.59 -24.97
N TYR A 308 6.33 -9.52 -25.31
CA TYR A 308 5.30 -10.37 -24.69
C TYR A 308 5.48 -11.85 -25.02
N THR A 309 5.75 -12.16 -26.30
CA THR A 309 5.77 -13.54 -26.80
C THR A 309 7.07 -14.29 -26.48
N LYS A 310 8.19 -13.56 -26.28
CA LYS A 310 9.51 -14.17 -26.09
C LYS A 310 10.27 -13.57 -24.92
N ASN A 311 10.48 -12.24 -24.90
CA ASN A 311 11.48 -11.63 -24.02
C ASN A 311 11.08 -11.67 -22.55
N LEU A 312 9.78 -11.63 -22.22
CA LEU A 312 9.27 -11.77 -20.84
C LEU A 312 9.43 -13.16 -20.23
N ALA A 313 9.65 -14.20 -21.03
CA ALA A 313 9.85 -15.55 -20.50
C ALA A 313 10.99 -15.62 -19.47
N ARG A 314 12.07 -14.85 -19.69
CA ARG A 314 13.16 -14.72 -18.72
C ARG A 314 12.71 -14.08 -17.39
N ALA A 315 11.89 -13.03 -17.42
CA ALA A 315 11.34 -12.41 -16.22
C ALA A 315 10.39 -13.34 -15.49
N LYS A 316 9.53 -14.06 -16.21
CA LYS A 316 8.63 -15.09 -15.66
C LYS A 316 9.40 -16.19 -14.93
N ALA A 317 10.48 -16.69 -15.53
CA ALA A 317 11.35 -17.69 -14.90
C ALA A 317 12.01 -17.15 -13.61
N LEU A 318 12.50 -15.90 -13.63
CA LEU A 318 13.13 -15.28 -12.46
C LEU A 318 12.12 -15.05 -11.32
N VAL A 319 10.91 -14.57 -11.62
CA VAL A 319 9.84 -14.37 -10.61
C VAL A 319 9.42 -15.72 -10.01
N ALA A 320 9.21 -16.73 -10.85
CA ALA A 320 8.87 -18.07 -10.39
C ALA A 320 9.96 -18.71 -9.52
N ALA A 321 11.24 -18.48 -9.83
CA ALA A 321 12.34 -18.95 -9.02
C ALA A 321 12.48 -18.16 -7.70
N ALA A 322 12.15 -16.87 -7.68
CA ALA A 322 12.25 -16.02 -6.50
C ALA A 322 11.13 -16.28 -5.47
N PHE A 323 9.90 -16.45 -5.93
CA PHE A 323 8.71 -16.58 -5.05
C PHE A 323 8.15 -18.01 -4.98
N GLY A 324 8.56 -18.90 -5.86
CA GLY A 324 7.90 -20.17 -6.10
C GLY A 324 6.78 -20.03 -7.15
N ALA A 325 6.75 -20.94 -8.13
CA ALA A 325 5.76 -20.86 -9.23
C ALA A 325 4.31 -20.95 -8.74
N ASN A 326 4.06 -21.64 -7.62
CA ASN A 326 2.76 -21.77 -6.98
C ASN A 326 2.27 -20.49 -6.28
N HIS A 327 3.14 -19.51 -6.05
CA HIS A 327 2.80 -18.23 -5.46
C HIS A 327 2.67 -17.11 -6.50
N VAL A 328 2.91 -17.39 -7.76
CA VAL A 328 2.70 -16.43 -8.85
C VAL A 328 1.26 -16.52 -9.33
N LEU A 329 0.47 -15.49 -9.02
CA LEU A 329 -0.96 -15.48 -9.34
C LEU A 329 -1.20 -15.17 -10.81
N THR A 330 -1.93 -16.04 -11.48
CA THR A 330 -2.47 -15.78 -12.82
C THR A 330 -3.88 -15.18 -12.66
N HIS A 331 -4.13 -14.09 -13.36
CA HIS A 331 -5.41 -13.40 -13.38
C HIS A 331 -5.82 -13.08 -14.81
N ARG A 332 -7.06 -12.63 -14.99
CA ARG A 332 -7.58 -12.16 -16.27
C ARG A 332 -7.33 -10.67 -16.41
N GLU A 333 -6.73 -10.26 -17.50
CA GLU A 333 -6.44 -8.86 -17.79
C GLU A 333 -6.76 -8.54 -19.26
N TYR A 334 -7.35 -7.35 -19.49
CA TYR A 334 -7.59 -6.86 -20.82
C TYR A 334 -6.32 -6.23 -21.39
N MET A 335 -5.81 -6.77 -22.49
CA MET A 335 -4.58 -6.32 -23.12
C MET A 335 -4.77 -6.04 -24.61
N GLN A 336 -4.10 -5.01 -25.10
CA GLN A 336 -4.16 -4.58 -26.50
C GLN A 336 -3.39 -5.56 -27.39
N ASN A 337 -4.01 -5.97 -28.50
CA ASN A 337 -3.50 -6.96 -29.44
C ASN A 337 -3.47 -6.52 -30.92
N ALA A 338 -3.93 -5.31 -31.22
CA ALA A 338 -3.93 -4.76 -32.57
C ALA A 338 -3.73 -3.23 -32.56
N VAL A 339 -3.17 -2.73 -33.66
CA VAL A 339 -2.98 -1.29 -33.92
C VAL A 339 -3.42 -0.97 -35.34
N ALA A 340 -4.26 0.04 -35.50
CA ALA A 340 -4.64 0.65 -36.76
C ALA A 340 -4.41 2.16 -36.72
N ASN A 341 -3.94 2.75 -37.78
CA ASN A 341 -3.65 4.18 -37.87
C ASN A 341 -2.78 4.73 -36.70
N GLY A 342 -1.84 3.90 -36.22
CA GLY A 342 -0.97 4.25 -35.09
C GLY A 342 -1.65 4.26 -33.72
N ARG A 343 -2.86 3.72 -33.62
CA ARG A 343 -3.62 3.65 -32.36
C ARG A 343 -4.07 2.23 -32.06
N PRO A 344 -4.21 1.85 -30.80
CA PRO A 344 -4.83 0.57 -30.43
C PRO A 344 -6.21 0.44 -31.07
N SER A 345 -6.44 -0.67 -31.74
CA SER A 345 -7.69 -0.95 -32.49
C SER A 345 -8.32 -2.29 -32.10
N GLY A 346 -7.70 -3.03 -31.18
CA GLY A 346 -8.22 -4.28 -30.67
C GLY A 346 -7.60 -4.63 -29.33
N GLY A 347 -8.28 -5.51 -28.60
CA GLY A 347 -7.83 -6.05 -27.34
C GLY A 347 -8.56 -7.33 -26.98
N ALA A 348 -8.05 -8.05 -26.02
CA ALA A 348 -8.63 -9.28 -25.53
C ALA A 348 -8.35 -9.48 -24.04
N TRP A 349 -9.25 -10.21 -23.39
CA TRP A 349 -9.01 -10.74 -22.06
C TRP A 349 -8.06 -11.93 -22.14
N LEU A 350 -6.92 -11.83 -21.50
CA LEU A 350 -5.87 -12.83 -21.51
C LEU A 350 -5.46 -13.21 -20.09
N ASN A 351 -4.88 -14.40 -19.94
CA ASN A 351 -4.23 -14.78 -18.70
C ASN A 351 -2.92 -14.02 -18.56
N SER A 352 -2.76 -13.34 -17.44
CA SER A 352 -1.61 -12.49 -17.11
C SER A 352 -1.03 -12.88 -15.75
N ASN A 353 0.28 -12.79 -15.60
CA ASN A 353 0.95 -13.03 -14.31
C ASN A 353 2.19 -12.16 -14.10
N VAL A 354 3.06 -12.02 -15.09
CA VAL A 354 4.27 -11.17 -15.07
C VAL A 354 4.28 -10.37 -16.36
N GLU A 355 4.02 -9.09 -16.27
CA GLU A 355 3.84 -8.22 -17.44
C GLU A 355 4.55 -6.88 -17.26
N LEU A 356 4.85 -6.19 -18.35
CA LEU A 356 5.28 -4.80 -18.28
C LEU A 356 4.15 -3.94 -17.70
N MET A 357 4.51 -2.93 -16.93
CA MET A 357 3.57 -1.95 -16.38
C MET A 357 2.96 -1.07 -17.48
N THR A 358 1.79 -0.50 -17.19
CA THR A 358 1.18 0.55 -18.01
C THR A 358 1.59 1.93 -17.49
N GLU A 359 1.41 2.97 -18.31
CA GLU A 359 1.55 4.35 -17.85
C GLU A 359 0.62 4.68 -16.68
N GLN A 360 -0.59 4.12 -16.67
CA GLN A 360 -1.53 4.32 -15.57
C GLN A 360 -1.04 3.70 -14.27
N MET A 361 -0.42 2.52 -14.31
CA MET A 361 0.20 1.91 -13.13
C MET A 361 1.32 2.78 -12.56
N VAL A 362 2.06 3.48 -13.41
CA VAL A 362 3.23 4.27 -13.03
C VAL A 362 2.85 5.71 -12.71
N TYR A 363 2.03 6.37 -13.55
CA TYR A 363 1.77 7.82 -13.48
C TYR A 363 0.33 8.17 -13.05
N GLY A 364 -0.55 7.18 -12.90
CA GLY A 364 -1.96 7.42 -12.60
C GLY A 364 -2.82 7.78 -13.80
N GLY A 365 -2.24 7.92 -14.96
CA GLY A 365 -2.91 8.26 -16.21
C GLY A 365 -2.03 8.01 -17.43
N LYS A 366 -2.62 8.02 -18.61
CA LYS A 366 -1.87 7.97 -19.88
C LYS A 366 -1.17 9.30 -20.12
N VAL A 367 0.09 9.28 -20.51
CA VAL A 367 0.92 10.45 -20.82
C VAL A 367 1.24 10.47 -22.33
N PHE A 368 1.89 9.44 -22.84
CA PHE A 368 2.19 9.25 -24.27
C PHE A 368 1.36 8.15 -24.91
N GLY A 369 0.92 7.15 -24.12
CA GLY A 369 0.05 6.10 -24.61
C GLY A 369 -1.25 6.66 -25.14
N VAL A 370 -1.63 6.24 -26.35
CA VAL A 370 -2.83 6.77 -26.99
C VAL A 370 -4.07 5.96 -26.63
N ALA A 371 -5.21 6.64 -26.63
CA ALA A 371 -6.50 5.96 -26.55
C ALA A 371 -6.77 5.20 -27.85
N SER A 372 -7.67 4.21 -27.78
CA SER A 372 -8.24 3.53 -28.94
C SER A 372 -8.73 4.50 -30.01
N ASP A 373 -8.67 4.12 -31.27
CA ASP A 373 -9.20 4.88 -32.40
C ASP A 373 -10.73 4.74 -32.54
N GLY A 374 -11.39 4.10 -31.59
CA GLY A 374 -12.83 3.82 -31.58
C GLY A 374 -13.19 2.39 -31.97
N GLY A 375 -12.22 1.60 -32.43
CA GLY A 375 -12.40 0.17 -32.73
C GLY A 375 -12.26 -0.74 -31.51
N GLU A 376 -11.63 -0.26 -30.47
CA GLU A 376 -11.43 -0.98 -29.21
C GLU A 376 -12.37 -0.42 -28.13
N THR A 377 -13.15 -1.29 -27.53
CA THR A 377 -13.97 -0.95 -26.36
C THR A 377 -13.38 -1.63 -25.14
N VAL A 378 -12.82 -0.84 -24.21
CA VAL A 378 -12.45 -1.38 -22.91
C VAL A 378 -13.73 -1.66 -22.15
N PRO A 379 -13.94 -2.88 -21.63
CA PRO A 379 -15.15 -3.22 -20.89
C PRO A 379 -15.36 -2.28 -19.70
N ASN A 380 -16.57 -1.78 -19.51
CA ASN A 380 -16.92 -0.85 -18.42
C ASN A 380 -16.62 -1.39 -17.01
N LEU A 381 -16.53 -2.71 -16.86
CA LEU A 381 -16.20 -3.38 -15.61
C LEU A 381 -14.70 -3.45 -15.34
N TYR A 382 -13.85 -3.11 -16.32
CA TYR A 382 -12.41 -3.12 -16.14
C TYR A 382 -11.94 -1.81 -15.52
N THR A 383 -11.78 -1.82 -14.20
CA THR A 383 -11.47 -0.61 -13.42
C THR A 383 -10.00 -0.43 -13.09
N VAL A 384 -9.16 -1.45 -13.27
CA VAL A 384 -7.75 -1.45 -12.83
C VAL A 384 -6.90 -0.49 -13.63
N SER A 385 -7.19 -0.34 -14.92
CA SER A 385 -6.47 0.56 -15.82
C SER A 385 -6.52 2.05 -15.41
N CYS A 386 -7.37 2.39 -14.45
CA CYS A 386 -7.51 3.76 -13.93
C CYS A 386 -6.81 3.98 -12.59
N LYS A 387 -6.01 3.02 -12.12
CA LYS A 387 -5.35 3.10 -10.82
C LYS A 387 -3.84 3.21 -10.94
N GLN A 388 -3.26 4.18 -10.23
CA GLN A 388 -1.82 4.22 -9.99
C GLN A 388 -1.45 3.19 -8.91
N LEU A 389 -0.31 2.53 -9.06
CA LEU A 389 0.22 1.68 -7.99
C LEU A 389 0.53 2.54 -6.76
N PRO A 390 0.10 2.16 -5.56
CA PRO A 390 0.32 2.90 -4.33
C PRO A 390 1.79 3.29 -4.11
N LEU A 391 2.73 2.41 -4.43
CA LEU A 391 4.16 2.72 -4.37
C LEU A 391 4.52 4.00 -5.10
N PHE A 392 4.10 4.13 -6.35
CA PHE A 392 4.46 5.28 -7.19
C PHE A 392 3.63 6.54 -6.86
N ALA A 393 2.43 6.36 -6.31
CA ALA A 393 1.62 7.46 -5.82
C ALA A 393 2.26 8.13 -4.59
N TYR A 394 2.82 7.35 -3.67
CA TYR A 394 3.47 7.86 -2.46
C TYR A 394 4.95 8.19 -2.64
N ARG A 395 5.63 7.50 -3.55
CA ARG A 395 7.06 7.65 -3.82
C ARG A 395 7.31 7.82 -5.32
N PRO A 396 6.98 8.99 -5.89
CA PRO A 396 7.24 9.30 -7.30
C PRO A 396 8.73 9.19 -7.67
N ASP A 397 9.62 9.38 -6.70
CA ASP A 397 11.06 9.19 -6.87
C ASP A 397 11.45 7.73 -7.18
N MET A 398 10.61 6.74 -6.84
CA MET A 398 10.82 5.33 -7.17
C MET A 398 10.34 4.95 -8.57
N ILE A 399 9.70 5.86 -9.29
CA ILE A 399 9.45 5.69 -10.73
C ILE A 399 10.78 5.57 -11.44
N SER A 400 11.72 6.47 -11.15
CA SER A 400 13.09 6.35 -11.63
C SER A 400 13.82 5.18 -10.96
N ASN A 401 14.52 4.39 -11.77
CA ASN A 401 15.55 3.47 -11.30
C ASN A 401 16.95 3.82 -11.87
N ARG A 402 17.10 5.08 -12.34
CA ARG A 402 18.29 5.64 -13.00
C ARG A 402 18.65 4.98 -14.34
N GLN A 403 17.74 4.19 -14.88
CA GLN A 403 17.79 3.59 -16.19
C GLN A 403 16.44 3.77 -16.87
N TRP A 404 16.39 3.83 -18.18
CA TRP A 404 15.13 3.84 -18.87
C TRP A 404 14.57 2.41 -19.03
N TYR A 405 13.23 2.28 -19.01
CA TYR A 405 12.57 0.99 -19.12
C TYR A 405 11.24 1.10 -19.88
N TRP A 406 10.80 -0.05 -20.40
CA TRP A 406 9.60 -0.19 -21.17
C TRP A 406 8.32 -0.13 -20.31
N LEU A 407 7.30 0.51 -20.90
CA LEU A 407 5.90 0.32 -20.56
C LEU A 407 5.20 -0.34 -21.76
N ARG A 408 4.00 -0.91 -21.53
CA ARG A 408 3.32 -1.68 -22.57
C ARG A 408 2.35 -0.88 -23.44
N ASP A 409 2.12 0.40 -23.12
CA ASP A 409 1.20 1.24 -23.86
C ASP A 409 1.75 1.60 -25.26
N VAL A 410 0.87 1.51 -26.28
CA VAL A 410 1.20 1.94 -27.63
C VAL A 410 1.12 3.47 -27.71
N VAL A 411 2.14 4.09 -28.24
CA VAL A 411 2.18 5.54 -28.49
C VAL A 411 1.80 5.88 -29.93
N ASN A 412 2.34 5.13 -30.88
CA ASN A 412 2.04 5.27 -32.30
C ASN A 412 2.45 4.01 -33.06
N GLY A 413 2.41 4.01 -34.39
CA GLY A 413 2.76 2.87 -35.22
C GLY A 413 4.21 2.38 -35.12
N LEU A 414 5.10 3.11 -34.46
CA LEU A 414 6.54 2.83 -34.35
C LEU A 414 7.02 2.67 -32.90
N CYS A 415 6.29 3.21 -31.91
CA CYS A 415 6.77 3.43 -30.56
C CYS A 415 5.82 2.89 -29.49
N PHE A 416 6.41 2.39 -28.41
CA PHE A 416 5.75 2.12 -27.14
C PHE A 416 6.15 3.16 -26.10
N ALA A 417 5.33 3.34 -25.07
CA ALA A 417 5.64 4.17 -23.92
C ALA A 417 6.81 3.59 -23.12
N GLY A 418 7.49 4.45 -22.43
CA GLY A 418 8.60 4.09 -21.54
C GLY A 418 8.80 5.12 -20.45
N VAL A 419 9.73 4.83 -19.56
CA VAL A 419 10.17 5.72 -18.49
C VAL A 419 11.63 6.06 -18.70
N THR A 420 11.99 7.33 -18.63
CA THR A 420 13.38 7.76 -18.73
C THR A 420 14.19 7.41 -17.48
N ALA A 421 15.50 7.53 -17.55
CA ALA A 421 16.40 7.37 -16.41
C ALA A 421 16.10 8.35 -15.24
N HIS A 422 15.37 9.43 -15.50
CA HIS A 422 14.99 10.44 -14.51
C HIS A 422 13.56 10.24 -13.97
N GLY A 423 12.82 9.24 -14.48
CA GLY A 423 11.45 8.95 -14.06
C GLY A 423 10.36 9.65 -14.85
N SER A 424 10.69 10.44 -15.87
CA SER A 424 9.72 11.06 -16.75
C SER A 424 9.16 10.05 -17.75
N ALA A 425 7.90 10.20 -18.14
CA ALA A 425 7.34 9.48 -19.27
C ALA A 425 8.06 9.83 -20.57
N ASP A 426 8.14 8.87 -21.49
CA ASP A 426 8.76 9.03 -22.81
C ASP A 426 8.14 8.02 -23.79
N TYR A 427 8.50 8.13 -25.07
CA TYR A 427 8.19 7.16 -26.10
C TYR A 427 9.47 6.62 -26.73
N ILE A 428 9.48 5.31 -26.96
CA ILE A 428 10.69 4.59 -27.36
C ILE A 428 10.37 3.79 -28.62
N TYR A 429 11.25 3.83 -29.60
CA TYR A 429 11.14 3.01 -30.82
C TYR A 429 11.16 1.53 -30.50
N ALA A 430 10.20 0.77 -31.03
CA ALA A 430 9.98 -0.62 -30.70
C ALA A 430 11.21 -1.54 -30.88
N SER A 431 12.15 -1.21 -31.78
CA SER A 431 13.36 -1.99 -32.02
C SER A 431 14.54 -1.64 -31.10
N SER A 432 14.38 -0.68 -30.18
CA SER A 432 15.45 -0.27 -29.26
C SER A 432 15.83 -1.41 -28.31
N SER A 433 17.02 -1.96 -28.46
CA SER A 433 17.47 -3.14 -27.69
C SER A 433 17.95 -2.82 -26.26
N GLY A 434 18.24 -1.53 -25.98
CA GLY A 434 18.70 -1.07 -24.65
C GLY A 434 17.58 -0.85 -23.63
N GLY A 435 16.31 -1.05 -24.00
CA GLY A 435 15.19 -0.83 -23.10
C GLY A 435 15.11 -1.83 -21.96
N GLY A 436 15.02 -1.30 -20.75
CA GLY A 436 14.97 -2.12 -19.55
C GLY A 436 13.64 -2.87 -19.40
N VAL A 437 13.72 -4.10 -18.93
CA VAL A 437 12.57 -4.91 -18.56
C VAL A 437 12.39 -4.80 -17.05
N ARG A 438 11.36 -4.04 -16.63
CA ARG A 438 10.95 -3.83 -15.24
C ARG A 438 9.47 -4.22 -15.10
N PRO A 439 9.18 -5.51 -14.93
CA PRO A 439 7.80 -6.00 -14.90
C PRO A 439 7.14 -5.79 -13.53
N ALA A 440 5.82 -5.91 -13.51
CA ALA A 440 5.03 -6.18 -12.33
C ALA A 440 4.63 -7.65 -12.30
N ALA A 441 4.55 -8.24 -11.11
CA ALA A 441 4.08 -9.61 -10.89
C ALA A 441 3.11 -9.65 -9.71
N LEU A 442 2.11 -10.54 -9.77
CA LEU A 442 1.18 -10.78 -8.69
C LEU A 442 1.63 -11.98 -7.87
N ILE A 443 1.74 -11.79 -6.56
CA ILE A 443 2.18 -12.81 -5.60
C ILE A 443 1.10 -13.01 -4.52
N TYR A 444 0.89 -14.30 -4.14
CA TYR A 444 -0.13 -14.64 -3.14
C TYR A 444 0.27 -15.82 -2.24
#